data_8e47aec670a52c006a4f3f2afe8f0e59
#
_entry.id   8e47aec670a52c006a4f3f2afe8f0e59
#
_cell.length_a   1.000
_cell.length_b   1.000
_cell.length_c   1.000
_cell.angle_alpha   90.00
_cell.angle_beta   90.00
_cell.angle_gamma   90.00
#
_symmetry.space_group_name_H-M   'P 1'
#
loop_
_entity.id
_entity.type
_entity.pdbx_description
1 polymer ?
#
loop_
_entity_poly.entity_id
_entity_poly.type
_entity_poly.pdbx_seq_one_letter_code
_entity_poly.pdbx_strand_id
1 'polypeptide(L)'
;MDWSRAKNILIISFVILDLFLGAQYIQMIQTQSKIIREDQINRRQIEELLDQVHVRANMDLLERKMIPEQLGVYKATVSEMEGSWKQEEQGSYIRTFSPRLSCKNEQDLEQILKQQIPFFSDFRYAKALSSDQRRVYVQIVDQVPLFNGKVEVFLENGQIESIRVLHFSQLERLSVVSLVNVHTALYRLITNWEFNANATIKSGNIAYRSKVYNSVDNEHILIPYWYFESGKDYLFIQANSRGQNEEVEKMSISNPNSKGTNET
;
A
#
# COMPACT_ATOMS: atom_id res chain seq x y z
N MET A 1 -10.33 55.59 23.75
CA MET A 1 -9.51 54.48 23.22
C MET A 1 -8.27 55.07 22.61
N ASP A 2 -7.08 54.70 23.09
CA ASP A 2 -5.83 55.24 22.58
C ASP A 2 -5.55 54.67 21.19
N TRP A 3 -5.81 55.42 20.15
CA TRP A 3 -5.58 55.10 18.75
C TRP A 3 -4.11 54.64 18.49
N SER A 4 -3.19 55.25 19.22
CA SER A 4 -1.76 54.87 19.15
C SER A 4 -1.50 53.46 19.63
N ARG A 5 -2.15 52.98 20.69
CA ARG A 5 -2.00 51.59 21.20
C ARG A 5 -2.62 50.57 20.24
N ALA A 6 -3.79 50.88 19.67
CA ALA A 6 -4.46 50.02 18.70
C ALA A 6 -3.58 49.83 17.45
N LYS A 7 -2.98 50.90 16.93
CA LYS A 7 -2.06 50.86 15.79
C LYS A 7 -0.83 50.01 16.09
N ASN A 8 -0.21 50.14 17.27
CA ASN A 8 0.97 49.36 17.64
C ASN A 8 0.64 47.87 17.77
N ILE A 9 -0.48 47.50 18.35
CA ILE A 9 -0.93 46.10 18.43
C ILE A 9 -1.13 45.51 17.04
N LEU A 10 -1.75 46.27 16.14
CA LEU A 10 -1.98 45.84 14.76
C LEU A 10 -0.64 45.58 14.03
N ILE A 11 0.33 46.49 14.15
CA ILE A 11 1.65 46.33 13.54
C ILE A 11 2.37 45.10 14.07
N ILE A 12 2.36 44.90 15.40
CA ILE A 12 2.99 43.72 16.01
C ILE A 12 2.34 42.42 15.51
N SER A 13 1.02 42.41 15.40
CA SER A 13 0.27 41.25 14.90
C SER A 13 0.66 40.91 13.44
N PHE A 14 0.82 41.90 12.58
CA PHE A 14 1.26 41.69 11.20
C PHE A 14 2.70 41.20 11.15
N VAL A 15 3.60 41.75 11.95
CA VAL A 15 4.99 41.26 12.00
C VAL A 15 5.06 39.79 12.44
N ILE A 16 4.27 39.40 13.44
CA ILE A 16 4.20 37.99 13.88
C ILE A 16 3.64 37.10 12.76
N LEU A 17 2.59 37.53 12.06
CA LEU A 17 2.02 36.78 10.93
C LEU A 17 3.01 36.63 9.79
N ASP A 18 3.73 37.71 9.43
CA ASP A 18 4.74 37.67 8.37
C ASP A 18 5.90 36.74 8.70
N LEU A 19 6.36 36.74 9.96
CA LEU A 19 7.39 35.80 10.43
C LEU A 19 6.91 34.35 10.36
N PHE A 20 5.66 34.11 10.74
CA PHE A 20 5.07 32.77 10.67
C PHE A 20 4.93 32.28 9.21
N LEU A 21 4.42 33.13 8.31
CA LEU A 21 4.32 32.82 6.88
C LEU A 21 5.69 32.63 6.24
N GLY A 22 6.68 33.46 6.61
CA GLY A 22 8.07 33.30 6.16
C GLY A 22 8.68 31.97 6.60
N ALA A 23 8.46 31.57 7.84
CA ALA A 23 8.91 30.26 8.34
C ALA A 23 8.26 29.10 7.58
N GLN A 24 6.96 29.15 7.33
CA GLN A 24 6.25 28.14 6.52
C GLN A 24 6.75 28.10 5.07
N TYR A 25 7.02 29.26 4.48
CA TYR A 25 7.58 29.35 3.12
C TYR A 25 8.98 28.73 3.02
N ILE A 26 9.85 28.98 4.01
CA ILE A 26 11.19 28.36 4.09
C ILE A 26 11.07 26.84 4.23
N GLN A 27 10.18 26.33 5.09
CA GLN A 27 9.93 24.91 5.22
C GLN A 27 9.46 24.30 3.89
N MET A 28 8.54 24.96 3.18
CA MET A 28 8.07 24.52 1.87
C MET A 28 9.21 24.45 0.84
N ILE A 29 10.09 25.46 0.77
CA ILE A 29 11.25 25.44 -0.14
C ILE A 29 12.23 24.34 0.21
N GLN A 30 12.53 24.12 1.50
CA GLN A 30 13.43 23.06 1.94
C GLN A 30 12.88 21.68 1.58
N THR A 31 11.57 21.49 1.70
CA THR A 31 10.89 20.28 1.28
C THR A 31 10.96 20.07 -0.23
N GLN A 32 10.68 21.09 -1.03
CA GLN A 32 10.80 21.00 -2.49
C GLN A 32 12.26 20.72 -2.92
N SER A 33 13.25 21.34 -2.28
CA SER A 33 14.66 21.08 -2.58
C SER A 33 15.11 19.66 -2.19
N LYS A 34 14.51 19.08 -1.15
CA LYS A 34 14.74 17.68 -0.78
C LYS A 34 14.15 16.73 -1.81
N ILE A 35 12.92 17.00 -2.27
CA ILE A 35 12.26 16.22 -3.35
C ILE A 35 13.13 16.23 -4.62
N ILE A 36 13.62 17.39 -5.05
CA ILE A 36 14.49 17.50 -6.24
C ILE A 36 15.78 16.68 -6.06
N ARG A 37 16.36 16.65 -4.84
CA ARG A 37 17.55 15.83 -4.56
C ARG A 37 17.24 14.33 -4.58
N GLU A 38 16.09 13.92 -4.09
CA GLU A 38 15.66 12.52 -4.12
C GLU A 38 15.43 12.01 -5.55
N ASP A 39 14.85 12.83 -6.43
CA ASP A 39 14.65 12.48 -7.85
C ASP A 39 15.98 12.33 -8.64
N GLN A 40 17.09 12.81 -8.11
CA GLN A 40 18.43 12.67 -8.70
C GLN A 40 19.21 11.47 -8.18
N ILE A 41 18.65 10.68 -7.24
CA ILE A 41 19.31 9.49 -6.71
C ILE A 41 19.54 8.50 -7.84
N ASN A 42 20.82 8.14 -8.04
CA ASN A 42 21.22 7.20 -9.07
C ASN A 42 21.55 5.81 -8.49
N ARG A 43 21.69 4.84 -9.38
CA ARG A 43 22.02 3.45 -9.05
C ARG A 43 23.23 3.32 -8.12
N ARG A 44 24.33 4.02 -8.42
CA ARG A 44 25.57 3.94 -7.65
C ARG A 44 25.39 4.37 -6.20
N GLN A 45 24.66 5.46 -5.98
CA GLN A 45 24.36 5.94 -4.63
C GLN A 45 23.52 4.93 -3.83
N ILE A 46 22.59 4.22 -4.49
CA ILE A 46 21.81 3.16 -3.84
C ILE A 46 22.70 1.96 -3.52
N GLU A 47 23.56 1.53 -4.44
CA GLU A 47 24.50 0.43 -4.20
C GLU A 47 25.43 0.74 -3.01
N GLU A 48 25.98 1.94 -2.95
CA GLU A 48 26.81 2.40 -1.82
C GLU A 48 26.03 2.42 -0.49
N LEU A 49 24.75 2.84 -0.52
CA LEU A 49 23.90 2.85 0.68
C LEU A 49 23.52 1.43 1.13
N LEU A 50 23.18 0.53 0.21
CA LEU A 50 22.91 -0.87 0.49
C LEU A 50 24.12 -1.57 1.16
N ASP A 51 25.32 -1.30 0.67
CA ASP A 51 26.57 -1.82 1.26
C ASP A 51 26.77 -1.32 2.69
N GLN A 52 26.50 -0.02 2.96
CA GLN A 52 26.60 0.58 4.30
C GLN A 52 25.66 -0.08 5.32
N VAL A 53 24.44 -0.42 4.90
CA VAL A 53 23.45 -1.07 5.77
C VAL A 53 23.50 -2.60 5.72
N HIS A 54 24.48 -3.17 4.99
CA HIS A 54 24.65 -4.62 4.80
C HIS A 54 23.41 -5.33 4.23
N VAL A 55 22.70 -4.68 3.30
CA VAL A 55 21.53 -5.22 2.59
C VAL A 55 21.91 -5.52 1.16
N ARG A 56 21.42 -6.64 0.63
CA ARG A 56 21.64 -7.05 -0.76
C ARG A 56 20.40 -6.77 -1.59
N ALA A 57 20.57 -6.24 -2.80
CA ALA A 57 19.51 -6.10 -3.78
C ALA A 57 20.02 -6.40 -5.18
N ASN A 58 19.18 -7.04 -6.02
CA ASN A 58 19.51 -7.21 -7.44
C ASN A 58 18.93 -6.03 -8.23
N MET A 59 19.74 -5.00 -8.44
CA MET A 59 19.32 -3.76 -9.11
C MET A 59 18.82 -4.01 -10.53
N ASP A 60 19.42 -4.95 -11.26
CA ASP A 60 18.99 -5.26 -12.62
C ASP A 60 17.57 -5.84 -12.69
N LEU A 61 17.15 -6.61 -11.69
CA LEU A 61 15.77 -7.10 -11.59
C LEU A 61 14.78 -6.00 -11.18
N LEU A 62 15.22 -5.07 -10.34
CA LEU A 62 14.39 -3.96 -9.87
C LEU A 62 14.13 -2.93 -10.98
N GLU A 63 15.15 -2.65 -11.80
CA GLU A 63 15.08 -1.66 -12.88
C GLU A 63 14.37 -2.16 -14.14
N ARG A 64 14.33 -3.49 -14.39
CA ARG A 64 13.72 -4.08 -15.61
C ARG A 64 12.22 -3.92 -15.72
N LYS A 65 11.51 -3.58 -14.64
CA LYS A 65 10.06 -3.47 -14.67
C LYS A 65 9.63 -2.13 -15.23
N MET A 66 8.81 -2.18 -16.27
CA MET A 66 8.11 -1.00 -16.75
C MET A 66 7.03 -0.62 -15.73
N ILE A 67 7.23 0.48 -15.05
CA ILE A 67 6.31 1.05 -14.08
C ILE A 67 5.68 2.30 -14.69
N PRO A 68 4.38 2.49 -14.56
CA PRO A 68 3.73 3.70 -15.06
C PRO A 68 4.32 4.94 -14.35
N GLU A 69 4.46 6.04 -15.07
CA GLU A 69 4.95 7.30 -14.50
C GLU A 69 3.94 7.94 -13.54
N GLN A 70 2.66 7.63 -13.74
CA GLN A 70 1.55 8.19 -12.98
C GLN A 70 0.49 7.14 -12.68
N LEU A 71 -0.14 7.23 -11.52
CA LEU A 71 -1.30 6.43 -11.13
C LEU A 71 -2.38 7.30 -10.49
N GLY A 72 -3.63 6.82 -10.57
CA GLY A 72 -4.77 7.43 -9.89
C GLY A 72 -4.69 7.24 -8.38
N VAL A 73 -5.25 8.18 -7.62
CA VAL A 73 -5.69 7.98 -6.24
C VAL A 73 -7.21 7.86 -6.29
N TYR A 74 -7.75 6.83 -5.67
CA TYR A 74 -9.18 6.52 -5.75
C TYR A 74 -9.83 6.59 -4.38
N LYS A 75 -11.04 7.10 -4.35
CA LYS A 75 -12.00 6.81 -3.29
C LYS A 75 -12.75 5.54 -3.69
N ALA A 76 -12.98 4.65 -2.73
CA ALA A 76 -13.65 3.38 -2.95
C ALA A 76 -14.51 3.03 -1.73
N THR A 77 -15.53 2.20 -1.95
CA THR A 77 -16.34 1.62 -0.86
C THR A 77 -16.13 0.11 -0.83
N VAL A 78 -16.25 -0.48 0.35
CA VAL A 78 -16.24 -1.93 0.49
C VAL A 78 -17.57 -2.50 -0.05
N SER A 79 -17.47 -3.50 -0.93
CA SER A 79 -18.65 -4.15 -1.49
C SER A 79 -19.34 -5.02 -0.44
N GLU A 80 -20.65 -4.94 -0.40
CA GLU A 80 -21.47 -5.83 0.41
C GLU A 80 -21.63 -7.18 -0.24
N MET A 81 -21.74 -8.21 0.58
CA MET A 81 -22.01 -9.59 0.17
C MET A 81 -23.36 -10.04 0.74
N GLU A 82 -24.22 -10.56 -0.13
CA GLU A 82 -25.55 -11.00 0.25
C GLU A 82 -25.61 -12.50 0.58
N GLY A 83 -26.68 -12.91 1.26
CA GLY A 83 -26.97 -14.32 1.53
C GLY A 83 -26.24 -14.89 2.73
N SER A 84 -25.53 -16.00 2.56
CA SER A 84 -24.88 -16.75 3.65
C SER A 84 -23.48 -16.24 4.05
N TRP A 85 -23.12 -15.05 3.59
CA TRP A 85 -21.87 -14.40 3.98
C TRP A 85 -22.03 -13.70 5.33
N LYS A 86 -21.01 -13.82 6.18
CA LYS A 86 -20.95 -13.12 7.47
C LYS A 86 -19.89 -12.05 7.38
N GLN A 87 -20.25 -10.84 7.77
CA GLN A 87 -19.30 -9.74 7.86
C GLN A 87 -18.36 -9.97 9.05
N GLU A 88 -17.07 -9.75 8.82
CA GLU A 88 -16.02 -9.76 9.83
C GLU A 88 -15.53 -8.33 10.11
N GLU A 89 -14.61 -8.20 11.04
CA GLU A 89 -13.90 -6.94 11.29
C GLU A 89 -13.21 -6.45 10.01
N GLN A 90 -13.09 -5.14 9.86
CA GLN A 90 -12.46 -4.46 8.71
C GLN A 90 -13.23 -4.58 7.39
N GLY A 91 -14.53 -4.95 7.40
CA GLY A 91 -15.38 -4.97 6.21
C GLY A 91 -15.19 -6.19 5.32
N SER A 92 -14.38 -7.18 5.71
CA SER A 92 -14.32 -8.45 4.99
C SER A 92 -15.54 -9.31 5.26
N TYR A 93 -15.84 -10.23 4.33
CA TYR A 93 -16.92 -11.19 4.44
C TYR A 93 -16.36 -12.60 4.39
N ILE A 94 -16.87 -13.50 5.25
CA ILE A 94 -16.51 -14.92 5.27
C ILE A 94 -17.74 -15.79 5.03
N ARG A 95 -17.52 -16.86 4.27
CA ARG A 95 -18.50 -17.94 4.09
C ARG A 95 -17.83 -19.28 4.37
N THR A 96 -18.37 -20.02 5.32
CA THR A 96 -17.93 -21.37 5.69
C THR A 96 -18.88 -22.40 5.06
N PHE A 97 -18.34 -23.51 4.58
CA PHE A 97 -19.09 -24.56 3.91
C PHE A 97 -19.23 -25.81 4.79
N SER A 98 -20.49 -26.25 4.98
CA SER A 98 -20.80 -27.50 5.67
C SER A 98 -21.93 -28.23 4.91
N PRO A 99 -21.62 -29.34 4.21
CA PRO A 99 -20.31 -29.98 4.04
C PRO A 99 -19.35 -29.13 3.20
N ARG A 100 -18.03 -29.42 3.30
CA ARG A 100 -16.97 -28.77 2.51
C ARG A 100 -17.18 -28.97 1.02
N LEU A 101 -16.80 -28.01 0.20
CA LEU A 101 -16.91 -28.09 -1.24
C LEU A 101 -15.71 -28.84 -1.82
N SER A 102 -15.98 -29.87 -2.61
CA SER A 102 -14.95 -30.59 -3.33
C SER A 102 -14.38 -29.72 -4.45
N CYS A 103 -13.05 -29.67 -4.54
CA CYS A 103 -12.32 -28.97 -5.59
C CYS A 103 -11.23 -29.91 -6.14
N LYS A 104 -11.31 -30.24 -7.42
CA LYS A 104 -10.40 -31.22 -8.05
C LYS A 104 -9.08 -30.62 -8.53
N ASN A 105 -9.11 -29.39 -8.96
CA ASN A 105 -7.97 -28.66 -9.52
C ASN A 105 -8.22 -27.16 -9.48
N GLU A 106 -7.24 -26.35 -9.91
CA GLU A 106 -7.28 -24.90 -9.92
C GLU A 106 -8.40 -24.34 -10.82
N GLN A 107 -8.68 -24.98 -11.95
CA GLN A 107 -9.77 -24.53 -12.86
C GLN A 107 -11.15 -24.73 -12.23
N ASP A 108 -11.35 -25.84 -11.56
CA ASP A 108 -12.58 -26.16 -10.81
C ASP A 108 -12.77 -25.15 -9.65
N LEU A 109 -11.67 -24.85 -8.93
CA LEU A 109 -11.67 -23.81 -7.90
C LEU A 109 -12.11 -22.44 -8.46
N GLU A 110 -11.54 -22.00 -9.58
CA GLU A 110 -11.94 -20.73 -10.19
C GLU A 110 -13.39 -20.71 -10.64
N GLN A 111 -13.93 -21.82 -11.14
CA GLN A 111 -15.35 -21.92 -11.50
C GLN A 111 -16.24 -21.79 -10.27
N ILE A 112 -15.88 -22.45 -9.16
CA ILE A 112 -16.60 -22.32 -7.90
C ILE A 112 -16.57 -20.86 -7.43
N LEU A 113 -15.41 -20.22 -7.46
CA LEU A 113 -15.26 -18.83 -7.03
C LEU A 113 -16.09 -17.87 -7.88
N LYS A 114 -16.15 -18.05 -9.21
CA LYS A 114 -17.01 -17.27 -10.11
C LYS A 114 -18.50 -17.40 -9.79
N GLN A 115 -18.91 -18.56 -9.31
CA GLN A 115 -20.30 -18.79 -8.90
C GLN A 115 -20.63 -18.19 -7.52
N GLN A 116 -19.64 -18.15 -6.61
CA GLN A 116 -19.83 -17.69 -5.24
C GLN A 116 -19.60 -16.18 -5.07
N ILE A 117 -18.81 -15.56 -5.94
CA ILE A 117 -18.36 -14.17 -5.83
C ILE A 117 -18.70 -13.44 -7.13
N PRO A 118 -19.72 -12.56 -7.14
CA PRO A 118 -20.19 -11.90 -8.37
C PRO A 118 -19.13 -11.11 -9.13
N PHE A 119 -18.20 -10.51 -8.41
CA PHE A 119 -17.10 -9.69 -8.93
C PHE A 119 -15.74 -10.40 -8.98
N PHE A 120 -15.73 -11.74 -9.04
CA PHE A 120 -14.46 -12.51 -9.05
C PHE A 120 -13.57 -12.19 -10.25
N SER A 121 -14.12 -11.67 -11.36
CA SER A 121 -13.37 -11.23 -12.53
C SER A 121 -12.31 -10.14 -12.23
N ASP A 122 -12.50 -9.37 -11.16
CA ASP A 122 -11.62 -8.29 -10.75
C ASP A 122 -10.36 -8.77 -10.05
N PHE A 123 -10.31 -10.07 -9.73
CA PHE A 123 -9.21 -10.68 -9.00
C PHE A 123 -8.25 -11.46 -9.90
N ARG A 124 -6.99 -11.55 -9.48
CA ARG A 124 -5.96 -12.37 -10.11
C ARG A 124 -5.25 -13.21 -9.06
N TYR A 125 -4.91 -14.45 -9.44
CA TYR A 125 -4.20 -15.38 -8.56
C TYR A 125 -2.84 -14.83 -8.13
N ALA A 126 -2.59 -14.80 -6.82
CA ALA A 126 -1.36 -14.32 -6.20
C ALA A 126 -0.56 -15.49 -5.65
N LYS A 127 0.23 -16.15 -6.50
CA LYS A 127 1.03 -17.33 -6.14
C LYS A 127 1.93 -17.07 -4.93
N ALA A 128 2.58 -15.91 -4.86
CA ALA A 128 3.50 -15.57 -3.77
C ALA A 128 2.80 -15.44 -2.39
N LEU A 129 1.50 -15.18 -2.36
CA LEU A 129 0.69 -15.10 -1.13
C LEU A 129 -0.03 -16.41 -0.81
N SER A 130 0.05 -17.41 -1.69
CA SER A 130 -0.67 -18.68 -1.60
C SER A 130 0.20 -19.78 -1.01
N SER A 131 -0.46 -20.77 -0.41
CA SER A 131 0.14 -22.02 0.10
C SER A 131 -0.77 -23.21 -0.21
N ASP A 132 -0.38 -24.40 0.18
CA ASP A 132 -1.20 -25.61 -0.03
C ASP A 132 -2.54 -25.54 0.72
N GLN A 133 -2.58 -24.87 1.86
CA GLN A 133 -3.78 -24.72 2.68
C GLN A 133 -4.55 -23.42 2.42
N ARG A 134 -4.00 -22.49 1.61
CA ARG A 134 -4.61 -21.18 1.34
C ARG A 134 -4.32 -20.73 -0.07
N ARG A 135 -5.35 -20.44 -0.87
CA ARG A 135 -5.24 -19.77 -2.17
C ARG A 135 -5.64 -18.31 -2.01
N VAL A 136 -4.83 -17.40 -2.55
CA VAL A 136 -5.05 -15.96 -2.47
C VAL A 136 -5.17 -15.39 -3.88
N TYR A 137 -6.20 -14.59 -4.08
CA TYR A 137 -6.41 -13.77 -5.27
C TYR A 137 -6.45 -12.32 -4.84
N VAL A 138 -5.76 -11.43 -5.54
CA VAL A 138 -5.72 -10.00 -5.24
C VAL A 138 -6.54 -9.23 -6.27
N GLN A 139 -7.25 -8.21 -5.82
CA GLN A 139 -8.00 -7.31 -6.69
C GLN A 139 -7.04 -6.50 -7.56
N ILE A 140 -7.43 -6.25 -8.81
CA ILE A 140 -6.64 -5.42 -9.75
C ILE A 140 -7.38 -4.11 -9.99
N VAL A 141 -6.68 -3.01 -9.81
CA VAL A 141 -7.13 -1.64 -10.13
C VAL A 141 -6.08 -1.00 -11.03
N ASP A 142 -6.47 -0.47 -12.19
CA ASP A 142 -5.54 0.11 -13.18
C ASP A 142 -4.35 -0.82 -13.55
N GLN A 143 -4.59 -2.11 -13.70
CA GLN A 143 -3.58 -3.14 -13.95
C GLN A 143 -2.59 -3.35 -12.79
N VAL A 144 -2.83 -2.73 -11.64
CA VAL A 144 -1.98 -2.77 -10.44
C VAL A 144 -2.69 -3.55 -9.32
N PRO A 145 -2.02 -4.45 -8.58
CA PRO A 145 -2.64 -5.19 -7.51
C PRO A 145 -3.01 -4.28 -6.32
N LEU A 146 -4.19 -4.50 -5.76
CA LEU A 146 -4.65 -3.89 -4.50
C LEU A 146 -4.51 -4.91 -3.38
N PHE A 147 -3.47 -4.79 -2.54
CA PHE A 147 -3.13 -5.80 -1.53
C PHE A 147 -4.17 -5.99 -0.42
N ASN A 148 -4.98 -4.98 -0.14
CA ASN A 148 -6.07 -5.11 0.83
C ASN A 148 -7.28 -5.80 0.20
N GLY A 149 -7.58 -5.55 -1.08
CA GLY A 149 -8.67 -6.23 -1.82
C GLY A 149 -8.25 -7.64 -2.19
N LYS A 150 -8.85 -8.66 -1.58
CA LYS A 150 -8.46 -10.05 -1.79
C LYS A 150 -9.58 -11.05 -1.58
N VAL A 151 -9.44 -12.19 -2.25
CA VAL A 151 -10.17 -13.42 -1.97
C VAL A 151 -9.17 -14.42 -1.40
N GLU A 152 -9.45 -14.94 -0.22
CA GLU A 152 -8.69 -16.01 0.44
C GLU A 152 -9.56 -17.25 0.53
N VAL A 153 -9.08 -18.34 -0.04
CA VAL A 153 -9.74 -19.65 0.01
C VAL A 153 -8.95 -20.53 0.96
N PHE A 154 -9.58 -20.96 2.03
CA PHE A 154 -8.99 -21.89 2.99
C PHE A 154 -9.34 -23.31 2.60
N LEU A 155 -8.32 -24.14 2.50
CA LEU A 155 -8.41 -25.52 2.06
C LEU A 155 -8.01 -26.45 3.21
N GLU A 156 -8.84 -27.48 3.43
CA GLU A 156 -8.50 -28.58 4.32
C GLU A 156 -8.66 -29.89 3.56
N ASN A 157 -7.58 -30.69 3.50
CA ASN A 157 -7.52 -31.94 2.73
C ASN A 157 -7.93 -31.76 1.25
N GLY A 158 -7.58 -30.63 0.63
CA GLY A 158 -7.92 -30.34 -0.76
C GLY A 158 -9.39 -29.95 -1.00
N GLN A 159 -10.17 -29.77 0.06
CA GLN A 159 -11.55 -29.29 -0.01
C GLN A 159 -11.66 -27.87 0.52
N ILE A 160 -12.56 -27.07 -0.04
CA ILE A 160 -12.81 -25.70 0.40
C ILE A 160 -13.58 -25.75 1.72
N GLU A 161 -12.95 -25.25 2.77
CA GLU A 161 -13.53 -25.06 4.09
C GLU A 161 -14.27 -23.74 4.21
N SER A 162 -13.59 -22.67 3.80
CA SER A 162 -14.15 -21.31 3.84
C SER A 162 -13.54 -20.41 2.77
N ILE A 163 -14.26 -19.35 2.45
CA ILE A 163 -13.80 -18.28 1.56
C ILE A 163 -13.98 -16.98 2.31
N ARG A 164 -12.92 -16.15 2.33
CA ARG A 164 -12.94 -14.76 2.82
C ARG A 164 -12.79 -13.82 1.65
N VAL A 165 -13.56 -12.74 1.63
CA VAL A 165 -13.57 -11.74 0.56
C VAL A 165 -13.50 -10.34 1.15
N LEU A 166 -12.61 -9.52 0.61
CA LEU A 166 -12.64 -8.07 0.74
C LEU A 166 -12.50 -7.48 -0.66
N HIS A 167 -13.53 -6.79 -1.12
CA HIS A 167 -13.58 -6.17 -2.44
C HIS A 167 -13.93 -4.70 -2.33
N PHE A 168 -13.26 -3.88 -3.13
CA PHE A 168 -13.49 -2.45 -3.23
C PHE A 168 -14.18 -2.13 -4.55
N SER A 169 -15.30 -1.44 -4.47
CA SER A 169 -16.11 -1.01 -5.61
C SER A 169 -16.27 0.51 -5.63
N GLN A 170 -17.08 1.02 -6.56
CA GLN A 170 -17.40 2.44 -6.72
C GLN A 170 -16.14 3.32 -6.76
N LEU A 171 -15.18 2.90 -7.60
CA LEU A 171 -13.89 3.58 -7.72
C LEU A 171 -14.07 4.97 -8.33
N GLU A 172 -13.94 6.00 -7.52
CA GLU A 172 -13.95 7.41 -7.94
C GLU A 172 -12.52 7.95 -7.93
N ARG A 173 -12.01 8.37 -9.09
CA ARG A 173 -10.68 8.95 -9.20
C ARG A 173 -10.66 10.35 -8.58
N LEU A 174 -9.94 10.52 -7.49
CA LEU A 174 -9.78 11.82 -6.80
C LEU A 174 -8.68 12.67 -7.42
N SER A 175 -7.56 12.05 -7.78
CA SER A 175 -6.39 12.74 -8.33
C SER A 175 -5.49 11.76 -9.10
N VAL A 176 -4.47 12.32 -9.73
CA VAL A 176 -3.36 11.57 -10.33
C VAL A 176 -2.08 12.00 -9.64
N VAL A 177 -1.23 11.04 -9.29
CA VAL A 177 0.05 11.28 -8.67
C VAL A 177 1.19 10.77 -9.54
N SER A 178 2.27 11.55 -9.63
CA SER A 178 3.51 11.11 -10.25
C SER A 178 4.23 10.18 -9.28
N LEU A 179 4.72 9.05 -9.81
CA LEU A 179 5.42 8.05 -9.01
C LEU A 179 6.92 8.37 -8.98
N VAL A 180 7.54 8.14 -7.83
CA VAL A 180 9.00 8.16 -7.73
C VAL A 180 9.59 6.93 -8.41
N ASN A 181 10.79 7.06 -8.94
CA ASN A 181 11.52 5.94 -9.53
C ASN A 181 11.96 4.92 -8.45
N VAL A 182 12.43 3.75 -8.88
CA VAL A 182 12.84 2.68 -7.98
C VAL A 182 14.01 3.05 -7.07
N HIS A 183 14.93 3.89 -7.55
CA HIS A 183 16.08 4.34 -6.74
C HIS A 183 15.63 5.21 -5.59
N THR A 184 14.75 6.18 -5.85
CA THR A 184 14.15 7.04 -4.83
C THR A 184 13.34 6.22 -3.83
N ALA A 185 12.55 5.25 -4.30
CA ALA A 185 11.78 4.38 -3.42
C ALA A 185 12.68 3.50 -2.53
N LEU A 186 13.77 2.95 -3.08
CA LEU A 186 14.76 2.20 -2.31
C LEU A 186 15.50 3.08 -1.29
N TYR A 187 15.89 4.28 -1.69
CA TYR A 187 16.50 5.25 -0.78
C TYR A 187 15.60 5.50 0.43
N ARG A 188 14.33 5.82 0.18
CA ARG A 188 13.34 6.05 1.24
C ARG A 188 13.15 4.81 2.11
N LEU A 189 13.07 3.62 1.50
CA LEU A 189 12.96 2.37 2.24
C LEU A 189 14.15 2.17 3.17
N ILE A 190 15.38 2.32 2.68
CA ILE A 190 16.60 2.07 3.44
C ILE A 190 16.80 3.09 4.56
N THR A 191 16.39 4.34 4.34
CA THR A 191 16.52 5.41 5.34
C THR A 191 15.44 5.38 6.43
N ASN A 192 14.30 4.75 6.16
CA ASN A 192 13.15 4.71 7.09
C ASN A 192 12.87 3.30 7.66
N TRP A 193 13.69 2.30 7.34
CA TRP A 193 13.52 0.93 7.81
C TRP A 193 14.82 0.32 8.31
N GLU A 194 14.78 -0.28 9.49
CA GLU A 194 15.91 -1.04 10.03
C GLU A 194 15.89 -2.47 9.51
N PHE A 195 16.86 -2.81 8.69
CA PHE A 195 17.02 -4.15 8.16
C PHE A 195 17.83 -5.03 9.11
N ASN A 196 17.44 -6.30 9.19
CA ASN A 196 18.31 -7.29 9.79
C ASN A 196 19.61 -7.43 8.98
N ALA A 197 20.71 -7.73 9.64
CA ALA A 197 22.00 -7.95 8.98
C ALA A 197 21.88 -9.01 7.86
N ASN A 198 22.44 -8.71 6.68
CA ASN A 198 22.37 -9.53 5.47
C ASN A 198 20.96 -9.75 4.89
N ALA A 199 20.02 -8.86 5.17
CA ALA A 199 18.72 -8.88 4.51
C ALA A 199 18.88 -8.80 2.98
N THR A 200 17.94 -9.40 2.26
CA THR A 200 17.96 -9.38 0.78
C THR A 200 16.63 -8.87 0.26
N ILE A 201 16.68 -7.81 -0.54
CA ILE A 201 15.55 -7.32 -1.32
C ILE A 201 15.52 -8.08 -2.64
N LYS A 202 14.50 -8.93 -2.81
CA LYS A 202 14.40 -9.84 -3.98
C LYS A 202 13.69 -9.19 -5.16
N SER A 203 12.68 -8.40 -4.90
CA SER A 203 11.87 -7.75 -5.94
C SER A 203 11.27 -6.45 -5.44
N GLY A 204 10.94 -5.56 -6.38
CA GLY A 204 10.18 -4.34 -6.13
C GLY A 204 9.10 -4.16 -7.20
N ASN A 205 7.96 -3.63 -6.82
CA ASN A 205 6.86 -3.35 -7.73
C ASN A 205 5.90 -2.31 -7.12
N ILE A 206 4.89 -1.92 -7.90
CA ILE A 206 3.83 -1.01 -7.45
C ILE A 206 2.59 -1.81 -7.07
N ALA A 207 1.90 -1.35 -6.03
CA ALA A 207 0.60 -1.86 -5.60
C ALA A 207 -0.25 -0.72 -5.03
N TYR A 208 -1.56 -0.91 -5.03
CA TYR A 208 -2.44 -0.08 -4.21
C TYR A 208 -2.54 -0.62 -2.80
N ARG A 209 -2.67 0.30 -1.85
CA ARG A 209 -3.12 0.01 -0.49
C ARG A 209 -4.29 0.89 -0.13
N SER A 210 -5.24 0.33 0.61
CA SER A 210 -6.38 1.08 1.11
C SER A 210 -6.09 1.66 2.48
N LYS A 211 -6.48 2.91 2.70
CA LYS A 211 -6.57 3.55 4.01
C LYS A 211 -8.02 3.93 4.28
N VAL A 212 -8.49 3.69 5.50
CA VAL A 212 -9.83 4.10 5.91
C VAL A 212 -9.92 5.62 5.87
N TYR A 213 -10.85 6.15 5.12
CA TYR A 213 -11.13 7.59 5.04
C TYR A 213 -12.30 7.98 5.94
N ASN A 214 -13.40 7.23 5.86
CA ASN A 214 -14.58 7.40 6.68
C ASN A 214 -15.07 6.02 7.13
N SER A 215 -14.97 5.74 8.42
CA SER A 215 -15.36 4.45 8.98
C SER A 215 -16.89 4.26 9.04
N VAL A 216 -17.68 5.33 9.05
CA VAL A 216 -19.14 5.26 9.09
C VAL A 216 -19.69 4.76 7.76
N ASP A 217 -19.15 5.27 6.64
CA ASP A 217 -19.61 4.94 5.28
C ASP A 217 -18.77 3.86 4.60
N ASN A 218 -17.87 3.19 5.34
CA ASN A 218 -16.91 2.22 4.79
C ASN A 218 -16.12 2.75 3.58
N GLU A 219 -15.83 4.06 3.59
CA GLU A 219 -15.05 4.71 2.55
C GLU A 219 -13.55 4.56 2.77
N HIS A 220 -12.84 4.23 1.71
CA HIS A 220 -11.41 4.04 1.69
C HIS A 220 -10.76 4.90 0.62
N ILE A 221 -9.51 5.31 0.86
CA ILE A 221 -8.65 5.90 -0.16
C ILE A 221 -7.63 4.85 -0.59
N LEU A 222 -7.60 4.58 -1.90
CA LEU A 222 -6.60 3.70 -2.52
C LEU A 222 -5.43 4.56 -2.99
N ILE A 223 -4.26 4.30 -2.41
CA ILE A 223 -3.03 5.07 -2.66
C ILE A 223 -1.98 4.12 -3.26
N PRO A 224 -1.22 4.54 -4.29
CA PRO A 224 -0.14 3.74 -4.84
C PRO A 224 1.07 3.70 -3.88
N TYR A 225 1.62 2.50 -3.70
CA TYR A 225 2.81 2.19 -2.92
C TYR A 225 3.82 1.42 -3.75
N TRP A 226 5.08 1.69 -3.54
CA TRP A 226 6.11 0.72 -3.81
C TRP A 226 6.05 -0.38 -2.77
N TYR A 227 6.19 -1.63 -3.19
CA TYR A 227 6.43 -2.73 -2.26
C TYR A 227 7.67 -3.52 -2.67
N PHE A 228 8.42 -3.93 -1.66
CA PHE A 228 9.66 -4.69 -1.81
C PHE A 228 9.55 -5.99 -1.03
N GLU A 229 9.93 -7.09 -1.67
CA GLU A 229 10.01 -8.40 -1.02
C GLU A 229 11.34 -8.52 -0.29
N SER A 230 11.30 -8.71 1.04
CA SER A 230 12.46 -8.94 1.87
C SER A 230 12.21 -10.11 2.82
N GLY A 231 12.89 -11.23 2.60
CA GLY A 231 12.69 -12.45 3.37
C GLY A 231 11.29 -13.04 3.21
N LYS A 232 10.49 -12.99 4.27
CA LYS A 232 9.09 -13.43 4.34
C LYS A 232 8.11 -12.26 4.41
N ASP A 233 8.58 -11.06 4.15
CA ASP A 233 7.79 -9.85 4.31
C ASP A 233 7.74 -9.04 3.02
N TYR A 234 6.65 -8.31 2.85
CA TYR A 234 6.55 -7.17 1.96
C TYR A 234 6.68 -5.88 2.77
N LEU A 235 7.56 -5.00 2.32
CA LEU A 235 7.78 -3.67 2.87
C LEU A 235 7.18 -2.66 1.89
N PHE A 236 6.30 -1.80 2.39
CA PHE A 236 5.57 -0.83 1.58
C PHE A 236 6.01 0.58 1.93
N ILE A 237 6.24 1.40 0.89
CA ILE A 237 6.50 2.82 1.01
C ILE A 237 5.67 3.58 -0.02
N GLN A 238 5.14 4.76 0.33
CA GLN A 238 4.30 5.51 -0.60
C GLN A 238 5.06 5.85 -1.89
N ALA A 239 4.40 5.66 -3.03
CA ALA A 239 5.03 5.82 -4.33
C ALA A 239 4.97 7.25 -4.86
N ASN A 240 4.27 8.19 -4.21
CA ASN A 240 4.15 9.57 -4.67
C ASN A 240 5.38 10.42 -4.36
N SER A 241 5.58 11.49 -5.15
CA SER A 241 6.70 12.42 -5.01
C SER A 241 6.61 13.37 -3.80
N ARG A 242 5.47 13.40 -3.09
CA ARG A 242 5.21 14.35 -1.99
C ARG A 242 5.28 13.72 -0.59
N GLY A 243 5.75 12.49 -0.47
CA GLY A 243 5.85 11.78 0.82
C GLY A 243 6.82 12.47 1.77
N GLN A 244 6.29 13.13 2.79
CA GLN A 244 7.05 13.58 3.97
C GLN A 244 6.72 12.65 5.12
N ASN A 245 7.73 12.21 5.89
CA ASN A 245 7.59 11.29 7.02
C ASN A 245 6.92 9.97 6.61
N GLU A 246 7.58 9.24 5.72
CA GLU A 246 7.06 7.98 5.21
C GLU A 246 7.33 6.87 6.21
N GLU A 247 6.26 6.44 6.88
CA GLU A 247 6.28 5.20 7.64
C GLU A 247 6.33 4.01 6.66
N VAL A 248 7.30 3.13 6.86
CA VAL A 248 7.37 1.87 6.13
C VAL A 248 6.37 0.90 6.74
N GLU A 249 5.40 0.48 5.96
CA GLU A 249 4.42 -0.51 6.38
C GLU A 249 4.94 -1.92 6.06
N LYS A 250 4.87 -2.82 7.03
CA LYS A 250 5.26 -4.22 6.88
C LYS A 250 4.05 -5.13 6.76
N MET A 251 4.12 -6.13 5.88
CA MET A 251 3.13 -7.20 5.77
C MET A 251 3.83 -8.55 5.62
N SER A 252 3.53 -9.50 6.51
CA SER A 252 4.07 -10.86 6.40
C SER A 252 3.40 -11.64 5.26
N ILE A 253 4.19 -12.29 4.43
CA ILE A 253 3.70 -13.14 3.33
C ILE A 253 2.98 -14.38 3.88
N SER A 254 3.44 -14.91 5.03
CA SER A 254 2.84 -16.08 5.69
C SER A 254 1.55 -15.75 6.43
N ASN A 255 1.39 -14.51 6.90
CA ASN A 255 0.18 -14.01 7.57
C ASN A 255 -0.13 -12.57 7.12
N PRO A 256 -0.71 -12.38 5.94
CA PRO A 256 -0.96 -11.04 5.39
C PRO A 256 -2.00 -10.23 6.17
N ASN A 257 -2.63 -10.78 7.20
CA ASN A 257 -3.58 -10.09 8.08
C ASN A 257 -2.94 -9.58 9.39
N SER A 258 -1.67 -9.91 9.66
CA SER A 258 -0.98 -9.34 10.81
C SER A 258 -0.77 -7.84 10.55
N LYS A 259 -1.44 -6.97 11.33
CA LYS A 259 -1.05 -5.57 11.46
C LYS A 259 0.39 -5.60 11.98
N GLY A 260 1.29 -4.91 11.28
CA GLY A 260 2.60 -4.61 11.85
C GLY A 260 2.37 -3.81 13.14
N THR A 261 2.36 -4.51 14.26
CA THR A 261 2.56 -3.86 15.55
C THR A 261 3.99 -3.37 15.52
N ASN A 262 4.16 -2.05 15.47
CA ASN A 262 5.42 -1.43 15.81
C ASN A 262 5.68 -1.83 17.28
N GLU A 263 6.46 -2.89 17.49
CA GLU A 263 7.09 -3.12 18.76
C GLU A 263 8.18 -2.06 18.90
N THR A 264 7.88 -1.06 19.72
CA THR A 264 8.81 -0.05 20.22
C THR A 264 9.88 -0.70 21.09
#